data_6a671bb53a7ac252298e37a4656cf069
#
_entry.id   6a671bb53a7ac252298e37a4656cf069
#
_cell.length_a   1.000
_cell.length_b   1.000
_cell.length_c   1.000
_cell.angle_alpha   90.00
_cell.angle_beta   90.00
_cell.angle_gamma   90.00
#
_symmetry.space_group_name_H-M   'P 1'
#
loop_
_entity.id
_entity.type
_entity.pdbx_description
1 polymer ?
#
loop_
_entity_poly.entity_id
_entity_poly.type
_entity_poly.pdbx_seq_one_letter_code
_entity_poly.pdbx_strand_id
1 'polypeptide(L)'
;LSWRPDAHSLTDEGAISVPNEKQIWEWNMVLRKHLLASVFLASALALGGAPSTYAKDIPTDYAVIKPVASDKVGFDAEKLKALDAAMAAAVTDGHVAGMTTLLVRHGKVVQFNTYGKASIAKNKPMTKDALLRIYSMTKPITGVSLMMLFEQGKWTLDDPVSKFIPEFDHLTVMTGLDDKGEMITVPAKRSPTMRELMSHTAGLGYGLDDKHPVDRMFRDRKILQSPGLQAAVTEIAKIPLKFQPGEGWAYSAAVDVQGYLVERLSGQTLGSFMQSRIFGPLKMNDTSFVVPAEKLDRLSAVYVRYPAESPLAETSSVMGFSMQDYSKAPNMESGGGGLVSSTSDYGRFSQMILNGGQLDGQRLLKPETVALMGTNVIPREVLVTSNGSTASRFNEAVGFGLDFMVVNDPVAAKSPVGKGTMSWGGAAGTWFWIDPTNDLYFVGMIQRMAGTGKLDLRQISQDLTYKALVDPSK
;
A
#
# COMPACT_ATOMS: atom_id res chain seq x y z
N LEU A 1 15.85 -22.76 60.50
CA LEU A 1 16.94 -23.72 60.63
C LEU A 1 18.10 -23.24 59.77
N SER A 2 19.06 -22.70 60.52
CA SER A 2 20.38 -22.26 60.15
C SER A 2 21.26 -23.39 59.58
N TRP A 3 22.11 -23.09 58.65
CA TRP A 3 23.42 -23.71 58.50
C TRP A 3 24.42 -22.81 57.82
N ARG A 4 25.52 -22.46 58.52
CA ARG A 4 26.80 -22.00 57.98
C ARG A 4 27.77 -23.16 58.07
N PRO A 5 28.72 -23.28 57.18
CA PRO A 5 30.01 -23.87 57.55
C PRO A 5 31.20 -22.98 57.25
N ASP A 6 32.23 -23.34 57.91
CA ASP A 6 33.46 -22.73 58.25
C ASP A 6 34.48 -22.49 57.14
N ALA A 7 35.39 -21.56 57.44
CA ALA A 7 36.61 -21.25 56.73
C ALA A 7 37.69 -22.32 56.93
N HIS A 8 38.43 -22.64 55.86
CA HIS A 8 39.82 -23.06 55.98
C HIS A 8 40.68 -22.48 54.84
N SER A 9 41.74 -21.89 55.27
CA SER A 9 42.91 -21.32 54.60
C SER A 9 43.59 -22.25 53.60
N LEU A 10 44.20 -21.65 52.54
CA LEU A 10 45.65 -21.85 52.24
C LEU A 10 45.99 -21.16 50.90
N THR A 11 46.83 -20.14 51.01
CA THR A 11 48.13 -19.88 50.40
C THR A 11 48.31 -19.81 48.89
N ASP A 12 48.67 -18.64 48.49
CA ASP A 12 49.78 -18.16 47.64
C ASP A 12 49.99 -18.71 46.22
N GLU A 13 50.27 -17.70 45.36
CA GLU A 13 51.00 -17.69 44.09
C GLU A 13 50.21 -17.77 42.77
N GLY A 14 50.20 -16.60 42.13
CA GLY A 14 49.82 -16.48 40.74
C GLY A 14 49.26 -15.09 40.35
N ALA A 15 50.10 -14.05 40.53
CA ALA A 15 49.74 -12.71 40.05
C ALA A 15 49.57 -12.72 38.50
N ILE A 16 48.34 -12.73 38.05
CA ILE A 16 47.98 -12.46 36.63
C ILE A 16 48.14 -10.96 36.41
N SER A 17 49.20 -10.56 35.70
CA SER A 17 49.44 -9.18 35.33
C SER A 17 48.30 -8.70 34.41
N VAL A 18 47.59 -7.66 34.82
CA VAL A 18 46.59 -6.96 33.98
C VAL A 18 47.36 -6.27 32.85
N PRO A 19 47.00 -6.52 31.57
CA PRO A 19 47.64 -5.87 30.43
C PRO A 19 47.44 -4.37 30.48
N ASN A 20 48.45 -3.58 30.14
CA ASN A 20 48.37 -2.12 30.08
C ASN A 20 47.59 -1.66 28.86
N GLU A 21 47.09 -0.42 28.87
CA GLU A 21 46.24 0.15 27.80
C GLU A 21 46.81 0.01 26.39
N LYS A 22 48.13 -0.01 26.24
CA LYS A 22 48.80 -0.16 24.95
C LYS A 22 48.67 -1.61 24.38
N GLN A 23 48.73 -2.60 25.28
CA GLN A 23 48.51 -4.02 24.89
C GLN A 23 47.05 -4.31 24.55
N ILE A 24 46.11 -3.66 25.25
CA ILE A 24 44.66 -3.75 24.92
C ILE A 24 44.37 -3.10 23.56
N TRP A 25 45.08 -2.04 23.20
CA TRP A 25 44.92 -1.35 21.92
C TRP A 25 45.46 -2.19 20.75
N GLU A 26 46.58 -2.85 20.90
CA GLU A 26 47.15 -3.75 19.87
C GLU A 26 46.30 -5.02 19.67
N TRP A 27 45.75 -5.59 20.73
CA TRP A 27 44.82 -6.73 20.65
C TRP A 27 43.51 -6.38 19.90
N ASN A 28 43.00 -5.19 20.14
CA ASN A 28 41.79 -4.72 19.44
C ASN A 28 42.03 -4.42 17.94
N MET A 29 43.25 -4.02 17.56
CA MET A 29 43.59 -3.82 16.15
C MET A 29 43.80 -5.15 15.41
N VAL A 30 44.32 -6.17 16.04
CA VAL A 30 44.49 -7.50 15.43
C VAL A 30 43.15 -8.21 15.29
N LEU A 31 42.25 -8.12 16.27
CA LEU A 31 40.88 -8.66 16.20
C LEU A 31 40.03 -7.98 15.12
N ARG A 32 40.17 -6.65 14.93
CA ARG A 32 39.47 -5.94 13.85
C ARG A 32 39.95 -6.32 12.46
N LYS A 33 41.23 -6.64 12.25
CA LYS A 33 41.75 -7.09 10.96
C LYS A 33 41.34 -8.51 10.62
N HIS A 34 41.12 -9.39 11.57
CA HIS A 34 40.66 -10.77 11.33
C HIS A 34 39.14 -10.90 11.27
N LEU A 35 38.35 -10.00 11.88
CA LEU A 35 36.91 -9.97 11.74
C LEU A 35 36.47 -9.39 10.39
N LEU A 36 37.21 -8.48 9.78
CA LEU A 36 36.91 -7.91 8.49
C LEU A 36 37.25 -8.86 7.29
N ALA A 37 38.14 -9.84 7.49
CA ALA A 37 38.49 -10.82 6.48
C ALA A 37 37.58 -12.06 6.47
N SER A 38 36.89 -12.37 7.57
CA SER A 38 36.05 -13.57 7.70
C SER A 38 34.58 -13.33 7.39
N VAL A 39 34.11 -12.09 7.30
CA VAL A 39 32.72 -11.76 6.95
C VAL A 39 32.49 -11.66 5.43
N PHE A 40 33.57 -11.57 4.62
CA PHE A 40 33.45 -11.48 3.16
C PHE A 40 33.52 -12.83 2.42
N LEU A 41 33.71 -13.97 3.11
CA LEU A 41 33.81 -15.29 2.44
C LEU A 41 32.75 -16.32 2.83
N ALA A 42 31.76 -15.99 3.69
CA ALA A 42 30.76 -16.94 4.17
C ALA A 42 29.31 -16.62 3.75
N SER A 43 29.08 -15.62 2.88
CA SER A 43 27.73 -15.24 2.41
C SER A 43 27.51 -15.46 0.90
N ALA A 44 28.35 -16.22 0.23
CA ALA A 44 28.27 -16.44 -1.22
C ALA A 44 27.74 -17.82 -1.63
N LEU A 45 27.21 -18.61 -0.72
CA LEU A 45 26.65 -19.93 -1.05
C LEU A 45 25.39 -20.19 -0.24
N ALA A 46 24.26 -19.78 -0.79
CA ALA A 46 22.93 -20.39 -0.71
C ALA A 46 21.81 -19.34 -0.85
N LEU A 47 21.56 -18.92 -2.06
CA LEU A 47 20.25 -18.52 -2.61
C LEU A 47 20.46 -18.36 -4.12
N GLY A 48 20.70 -19.48 -4.78
CA GLY A 48 20.64 -19.57 -6.23
C GLY A 48 19.19 -19.51 -6.70
N GLY A 49 18.55 -18.37 -6.51
CA GLY A 49 17.41 -17.97 -7.29
C GLY A 49 17.97 -17.66 -8.69
N ALA A 50 17.61 -18.46 -9.72
CA ALA A 50 17.91 -18.14 -11.09
C ALA A 50 17.52 -16.68 -11.36
N PRO A 51 18.37 -15.85 -12.00
CA PRO A 51 17.98 -14.52 -12.38
C PRO A 51 16.75 -14.66 -13.27
N SER A 52 15.64 -14.04 -12.86
CA SER A 52 14.45 -13.94 -13.70
C SER A 52 14.86 -13.29 -15.02
N THR A 53 14.96 -14.11 -16.07
CA THR A 53 15.36 -13.69 -17.42
C THR A 53 14.26 -12.89 -18.14
N TYR A 54 13.26 -12.39 -17.42
CA TYR A 54 12.09 -11.70 -17.95
C TYR A 54 12.11 -10.18 -17.80
N ALA A 55 13.28 -9.54 -17.85
CA ALA A 55 13.35 -8.10 -18.10
C ALA A 55 13.20 -7.84 -19.60
N LYS A 56 12.02 -8.07 -20.18
CA LYS A 56 11.72 -7.59 -21.54
C LYS A 56 11.13 -6.19 -21.42
N ASP A 57 11.62 -5.30 -22.29
CA ASP A 57 11.03 -3.97 -22.48
C ASP A 57 9.53 -4.11 -22.74
N ILE A 58 8.73 -3.66 -21.80
CA ILE A 58 7.28 -3.65 -21.94
C ILE A 58 6.91 -2.33 -22.63
N PRO A 59 6.10 -2.36 -23.70
CA PRO A 59 5.69 -1.16 -24.38
C PRO A 59 5.12 -0.12 -23.41
N THR A 60 5.40 1.14 -23.66
CA THR A 60 5.08 2.26 -22.76
C THR A 60 3.58 2.52 -22.62
N ASP A 61 2.79 2.03 -23.56
CA ASP A 61 1.33 2.18 -23.56
C ASP A 61 0.66 0.82 -23.81
N TYR A 62 0.08 0.25 -22.76
CA TYR A 62 -0.69 -1.01 -22.87
C TYR A 62 -1.91 -0.87 -23.77
N ALA A 63 -2.43 0.34 -24.02
CA ALA A 63 -3.59 0.55 -24.86
C ALA A 63 -3.36 0.14 -26.33
N VAL A 64 -2.11 0.24 -26.80
CA VAL A 64 -1.73 -0.12 -28.19
C VAL A 64 -1.16 -1.53 -28.31
N ILE A 65 -0.92 -2.23 -27.19
CA ILE A 65 -0.38 -3.60 -27.23
C ILE A 65 -1.47 -4.56 -27.68
N LYS A 66 -1.14 -5.40 -28.66
CA LYS A 66 -1.98 -6.56 -28.99
C LYS A 66 -1.84 -7.62 -27.92
N PRO A 67 -2.96 -8.10 -27.33
CA PRO A 67 -2.94 -9.23 -26.43
C PRO A 67 -2.26 -10.45 -27.08
N VAL A 68 -1.51 -11.21 -26.28
CA VAL A 68 -0.98 -12.49 -26.75
C VAL A 68 -2.08 -13.55 -26.75
N ALA A 69 -1.91 -14.60 -27.55
CA ALA A 69 -2.79 -15.77 -27.45
C ALA A 69 -2.70 -16.35 -26.03
N SER A 70 -3.83 -16.53 -25.38
CA SER A 70 -3.94 -16.85 -23.94
C SER A 70 -3.29 -18.20 -23.58
N ASP A 71 -3.31 -19.17 -24.50
CA ASP A 71 -2.68 -20.48 -24.36
C ASP A 71 -1.15 -20.40 -24.25
N LYS A 72 -0.52 -19.33 -24.80
CA LYS A 72 0.92 -19.08 -24.72
C LYS A 72 1.38 -18.62 -23.34
N VAL A 73 0.44 -18.27 -22.49
CA VAL A 73 0.67 -17.84 -21.11
C VAL A 73 -0.24 -18.61 -20.15
N GLY A 74 -0.60 -19.85 -20.49
CA GLY A 74 -1.24 -20.81 -19.62
C GLY A 74 -2.73 -20.60 -19.36
N PHE A 75 -3.41 -19.70 -20.08
CA PHE A 75 -4.84 -19.49 -19.92
C PHE A 75 -5.66 -20.22 -21.00
N ASP A 76 -6.79 -20.76 -20.57
CA ASP A 76 -7.85 -21.25 -21.45
C ASP A 76 -8.68 -20.08 -21.98
N ALA A 77 -8.72 -19.93 -23.32
CA ALA A 77 -9.40 -18.82 -23.98
C ALA A 77 -10.93 -18.82 -23.74
N GLU A 78 -11.56 -19.99 -23.69
CA GLU A 78 -13.01 -20.09 -23.45
C GLU A 78 -13.36 -19.71 -22.01
N LYS A 79 -12.54 -20.11 -21.05
CA LYS A 79 -12.74 -19.70 -19.65
C LYS A 79 -12.49 -18.21 -19.42
N LEU A 80 -11.58 -17.59 -20.15
CA LEU A 80 -11.39 -16.13 -20.12
C LEU A 80 -12.59 -15.37 -20.64
N LYS A 81 -13.40 -15.95 -21.53
CA LYS A 81 -14.66 -15.32 -21.95
C LYS A 81 -15.66 -15.18 -20.79
N ALA A 82 -15.61 -16.07 -19.79
CA ALA A 82 -16.44 -15.93 -18.62
C ALA A 82 -16.05 -14.70 -17.76
N LEU A 83 -14.75 -14.39 -17.66
CA LEU A 83 -14.28 -13.16 -17.02
C LEU A 83 -14.80 -11.92 -17.78
N ASP A 84 -14.63 -11.92 -19.11
CA ASP A 84 -15.12 -10.83 -19.96
C ASP A 84 -16.64 -10.63 -19.83
N ALA A 85 -17.40 -11.71 -19.91
CA ALA A 85 -18.85 -11.69 -19.76
C ALA A 85 -19.31 -11.19 -18.37
N ALA A 86 -18.63 -11.59 -17.29
CA ALA A 86 -18.96 -11.12 -15.94
C ALA A 86 -18.69 -9.62 -15.76
N MET A 87 -17.59 -9.12 -16.32
CA MET A 87 -17.28 -7.68 -16.28
C MET A 87 -18.28 -6.88 -17.15
N ALA A 88 -18.66 -7.39 -18.33
CA ALA A 88 -19.69 -6.78 -19.17
C ALA A 88 -21.07 -6.77 -18.49
N ALA A 89 -21.46 -7.85 -17.84
CA ALA A 89 -22.72 -7.97 -17.10
C ALA A 89 -22.85 -6.90 -16.01
N ALA A 90 -21.75 -6.59 -15.28
CA ALA A 90 -21.79 -5.53 -14.29
C ALA A 90 -22.18 -4.15 -14.84
N VAL A 91 -21.91 -3.92 -16.12
CA VAL A 91 -22.33 -2.69 -16.83
C VAL A 91 -23.75 -2.81 -17.34
N THR A 92 -24.10 -3.92 -18.02
CA THR A 92 -25.44 -4.11 -18.62
C THR A 92 -26.54 -4.17 -17.56
N ASP A 93 -26.24 -4.72 -16.40
CA ASP A 93 -27.14 -4.81 -15.24
C ASP A 93 -27.18 -3.49 -14.42
N GLY A 94 -26.48 -2.44 -14.91
CA GLY A 94 -26.48 -1.11 -14.30
C GLY A 94 -25.79 -1.05 -12.94
N HIS A 95 -24.91 -1.99 -12.62
CA HIS A 95 -24.12 -1.91 -11.40
C HIS A 95 -23.03 -0.84 -11.46
N VAL A 96 -22.44 -0.63 -12.64
CA VAL A 96 -21.43 0.41 -12.91
C VAL A 96 -21.69 1.06 -14.27
N ALA A 97 -21.28 2.32 -14.43
CA ALA A 97 -21.45 3.05 -15.70
C ALA A 97 -20.49 2.56 -16.79
N GLY A 98 -19.29 2.23 -16.39
CA GLY A 98 -18.25 1.70 -17.26
C GLY A 98 -17.04 1.23 -16.45
N MET A 99 -16.18 0.50 -17.13
CA MET A 99 -15.05 -0.20 -16.54
C MET A 99 -13.90 -0.35 -17.52
N THR A 100 -12.67 -0.38 -16.99
CA THR A 100 -11.50 -0.87 -17.71
C THR A 100 -10.88 -2.01 -16.92
N THR A 101 -10.39 -3.05 -17.59
CA THR A 101 -9.68 -4.18 -16.97
C THR A 101 -8.43 -4.53 -17.75
N LEU A 102 -7.34 -4.82 -17.04
CA LEU A 102 -6.07 -5.25 -17.61
C LEU A 102 -5.59 -6.49 -16.86
N LEU A 103 -5.36 -7.59 -17.60
CA LEU A 103 -4.73 -8.82 -17.11
C LEU A 103 -3.41 -9.00 -17.84
N VAL A 104 -2.33 -9.13 -17.07
CA VAL A 104 -0.97 -9.35 -17.59
C VAL A 104 -0.36 -10.57 -16.89
N ARG A 105 0.33 -11.41 -17.66
CA ARG A 105 1.13 -12.52 -17.15
C ARG A 105 2.45 -12.61 -17.88
N HIS A 106 3.55 -12.89 -17.16
CA HIS A 106 4.91 -12.93 -17.69
C HIS A 106 5.28 -11.68 -18.49
N GLY A 107 4.81 -10.52 -18.02
CA GLY A 107 4.97 -9.24 -18.70
C GLY A 107 4.22 -9.11 -20.03
N LYS A 108 3.31 -10.04 -20.33
CA LYS A 108 2.53 -10.03 -21.59
C LYS A 108 1.08 -9.72 -21.31
N VAL A 109 0.49 -8.81 -22.09
CA VAL A 109 -0.95 -8.49 -21.99
C VAL A 109 -1.75 -9.70 -22.46
N VAL A 110 -2.58 -10.25 -21.56
CA VAL A 110 -3.53 -11.32 -21.85
C VAL A 110 -4.86 -10.71 -22.32
N GLN A 111 -5.35 -9.72 -21.58
CA GLN A 111 -6.56 -8.95 -21.93
C GLN A 111 -6.39 -7.49 -21.49
N PHE A 112 -6.88 -6.57 -22.30
CA PHE A 112 -7.13 -5.19 -21.94
C PHE A 112 -8.46 -4.74 -22.52
N ASN A 113 -9.49 -4.71 -21.69
CA ASN A 113 -10.87 -4.52 -22.12
C ASN A 113 -11.48 -3.25 -21.53
N THR A 114 -12.47 -2.72 -22.24
CA THR A 114 -13.28 -1.56 -21.80
C THR A 114 -14.76 -1.91 -21.94
N TYR A 115 -15.58 -1.45 -20.99
CA TYR A 115 -17.02 -1.73 -20.95
C TYR A 115 -17.77 -0.45 -20.64
N GLY A 116 -18.91 -0.23 -21.28
CA GLY A 116 -19.83 0.84 -20.96
C GLY A 116 -19.30 2.25 -21.23
N LYS A 117 -19.59 3.18 -20.32
CA LYS A 117 -19.39 4.62 -20.52
C LYS A 117 -18.52 5.25 -19.45
N ALA A 118 -17.63 6.16 -19.86
CA ALA A 118 -16.91 7.07 -18.99
C ALA A 118 -17.82 8.18 -18.43
N SER A 119 -18.85 8.59 -19.20
CA SER A 119 -19.93 9.47 -18.75
C SER A 119 -21.26 9.07 -19.43
N ILE A 120 -22.27 8.75 -18.63
CA ILE A 120 -23.62 8.45 -19.10
C ILE A 120 -24.25 9.72 -19.65
N ALA A 121 -24.16 10.83 -18.89
CA ALA A 121 -24.79 12.11 -19.26
C ALA A 121 -24.25 12.66 -20.59
N LYS A 122 -22.95 12.49 -20.85
CA LYS A 122 -22.31 12.92 -22.11
C LYS A 122 -22.34 11.84 -23.20
N ASN A 123 -22.96 10.70 -22.95
CA ASN A 123 -22.93 9.52 -23.84
C ASN A 123 -21.50 9.12 -24.26
N LYS A 124 -20.50 9.34 -23.39
CA LYS A 124 -19.09 9.12 -23.69
C LYS A 124 -18.70 7.67 -23.41
N PRO A 125 -18.17 6.92 -24.39
CA PRO A 125 -17.74 5.54 -24.16
C PRO A 125 -16.54 5.49 -23.20
N MET A 126 -16.38 4.36 -22.48
CA MET A 126 -15.18 4.05 -21.75
C MET A 126 -14.06 3.68 -22.74
N THR A 127 -12.90 4.27 -22.58
CA THR A 127 -11.72 4.04 -23.44
C THR A 127 -10.54 3.51 -22.60
N LYS A 128 -9.57 2.88 -23.26
CA LYS A 128 -8.38 2.32 -22.59
C LYS A 128 -7.51 3.40 -21.95
N ASP A 129 -7.56 4.61 -22.49
CA ASP A 129 -6.83 5.79 -22.02
C ASP A 129 -7.64 6.66 -21.04
N ALA A 130 -8.82 6.20 -20.60
CA ALA A 130 -9.64 6.92 -19.64
C ALA A 130 -8.83 7.20 -18.35
N LEU A 131 -9.02 8.41 -17.81
CA LEU A 131 -8.48 8.82 -16.52
C LEU A 131 -9.52 8.55 -15.43
N LEU A 132 -9.07 7.91 -14.36
CA LEU A 132 -9.92 7.53 -13.24
C LEU A 132 -9.30 8.01 -11.93
N ARG A 133 -10.15 8.46 -11.01
CA ARG A 133 -9.74 8.77 -9.64
C ARG A 133 -9.44 7.46 -8.94
N ILE A 134 -8.17 7.25 -8.57
CA ILE A 134 -7.75 5.97 -8.01
C ILE A 134 -7.85 5.91 -6.49
N TYR A 135 -8.15 7.05 -5.84
CA TYR A 135 -8.32 7.14 -4.39
C TYR A 135 -7.24 6.32 -3.64
N SER A 136 -7.63 5.37 -2.82
CA SER A 136 -6.70 4.63 -1.97
C SER A 136 -5.70 3.74 -2.71
N MET A 137 -5.82 3.57 -4.03
CA MET A 137 -4.72 3.01 -4.82
C MET A 137 -3.52 3.97 -4.94
N THR A 138 -3.64 5.21 -4.47
CA THR A 138 -2.53 6.15 -4.24
C THR A 138 -1.56 5.63 -3.16
N LYS A 139 -2.06 4.93 -2.13
CA LYS A 139 -1.28 4.50 -0.96
C LYS A 139 -0.05 3.66 -1.29
N PRO A 140 -0.15 2.61 -2.12
CA PRO A 140 1.04 1.85 -2.54
C PRO A 140 2.11 2.71 -3.21
N ILE A 141 1.71 3.72 -3.98
CA ILE A 141 2.64 4.64 -4.66
C ILE A 141 3.34 5.54 -3.63
N THR A 142 2.60 6.04 -2.64
CA THR A 142 3.16 6.81 -1.52
C THR A 142 4.10 5.94 -0.68
N GLY A 143 3.72 4.69 -0.41
CA GLY A 143 4.58 3.72 0.27
C GLY A 143 5.89 3.48 -0.48
N VAL A 144 5.85 3.27 -1.81
CA VAL A 144 7.06 3.17 -2.65
C VAL A 144 7.91 4.42 -2.54
N SER A 145 7.30 5.63 -2.56
CA SER A 145 8.03 6.90 -2.40
C SER A 145 8.79 6.95 -1.07
N LEU A 146 8.15 6.54 0.01
CA LEU A 146 8.78 6.52 1.34
C LEU A 146 9.86 5.43 1.43
N MET A 147 9.65 4.25 0.82
CA MET A 147 10.65 3.17 0.78
C MET A 147 11.86 3.51 -0.08
N MET A 148 11.76 4.36 -1.09
CA MET A 148 12.92 4.89 -1.80
C MET A 148 13.83 5.71 -0.87
N LEU A 149 13.25 6.45 0.08
CA LEU A 149 13.98 7.21 1.10
C LEU A 149 14.53 6.30 2.19
N PHE A 150 13.86 5.17 2.50
CA PHE A 150 14.38 4.11 3.34
C PHE A 150 15.67 3.50 2.77
N GLU A 151 15.71 3.17 1.49
CA GLU A 151 16.91 2.65 0.83
C GLU A 151 18.09 3.64 0.81
N GLN A 152 17.79 4.95 0.92
CA GLN A 152 18.79 6.00 1.06
C GLN A 152 19.28 6.16 2.52
N GLY A 153 18.79 5.35 3.46
CA GLY A 153 19.15 5.44 4.88
C GLY A 153 18.59 6.67 5.59
N LYS A 154 17.57 7.33 5.03
CA LYS A 154 16.96 8.52 5.64
C LYS A 154 16.17 8.18 6.90
N TRP A 155 15.68 6.96 7.03
CA TRP A 155 14.91 6.45 8.16
C TRP A 155 15.00 4.93 8.24
N THR A 156 14.59 4.37 9.38
CA THR A 156 14.49 2.93 9.65
C THR A 156 13.07 2.55 10.09
N LEU A 157 12.71 1.27 9.96
CA LEU A 157 11.36 0.79 10.30
C LEU A 157 10.96 1.05 11.76
N ASP A 158 11.94 1.01 12.66
CA ASP A 158 11.73 1.12 14.11
C ASP A 158 11.99 2.55 14.63
N ASP A 159 12.36 3.50 13.74
CA ASP A 159 12.42 4.91 14.12
C ASP A 159 11.03 5.40 14.58
N PRO A 160 10.94 6.13 15.70
CA PRO A 160 9.71 6.78 16.09
C PRO A 160 9.36 7.89 15.09
N VAL A 161 8.08 8.04 14.76
CA VAL A 161 7.60 9.11 13.86
C VAL A 161 7.96 10.49 14.40
N SER A 162 7.98 10.65 15.74
CA SER A 162 8.37 11.91 16.40
C SER A 162 9.80 12.36 16.10
N LYS A 163 10.70 11.46 15.70
CA LYS A 163 12.05 11.81 15.20
C LYS A 163 11.98 12.78 13.99
N PHE A 164 10.96 12.65 13.20
CA PHE A 164 10.75 13.43 11.97
C PHE A 164 9.63 14.46 12.11
N ILE A 165 8.63 14.19 12.96
CA ILE A 165 7.45 15.02 13.20
C ILE A 165 7.33 15.21 14.70
N PRO A 166 7.94 16.26 15.29
CA PRO A 166 7.97 16.46 16.75
C PRO A 166 6.60 16.44 17.42
N GLU A 167 5.55 16.86 16.72
CA GLU A 167 4.16 16.87 17.21
C GLU A 167 3.65 15.46 17.57
N PHE A 168 4.30 14.41 17.07
CA PHE A 168 3.96 13.02 17.39
C PHE A 168 4.61 12.49 18.68
N ASP A 169 5.35 13.32 19.41
CA ASP A 169 5.97 12.94 20.69
C ASP A 169 4.97 12.94 21.87
N HIS A 170 3.91 13.74 21.77
CA HIS A 170 2.95 13.96 22.87
C HIS A 170 1.51 13.58 22.47
N LEU A 171 1.35 12.48 21.73
CA LEU A 171 0.03 12.00 21.34
C LEU A 171 -0.76 11.50 22.55
N THR A 172 -2.07 11.57 22.45
CA THR A 172 -3.00 10.96 23.42
C THR A 172 -3.76 9.81 22.78
N VAL A 173 -4.33 8.93 23.60
CA VAL A 173 -5.12 7.77 23.19
C VAL A 173 -6.48 7.85 23.86
N MET A 174 -7.55 7.68 23.09
CA MET A 174 -8.90 7.55 23.61
C MET A 174 -9.05 6.22 24.32
N THR A 175 -9.56 6.25 25.58
CA THR A 175 -9.85 5.05 26.39
C THR A 175 -11.34 4.82 26.63
N GLY A 176 -12.19 5.80 26.35
CA GLY A 176 -13.62 5.70 26.54
C GLY A 176 -14.33 7.04 26.47
N LEU A 177 -15.58 7.05 26.91
CA LEU A 177 -16.39 8.24 27.13
C LEU A 177 -16.77 8.30 28.59
N ASP A 178 -16.88 9.51 29.18
CA ASP A 178 -17.42 9.73 30.50
C ASP A 178 -18.94 9.73 30.49
N ASP A 179 -19.55 9.93 31.66
CA ASP A 179 -21.02 9.97 31.85
C ASP A 179 -21.71 11.11 31.07
N LYS A 180 -20.97 12.10 30.63
CA LYS A 180 -21.46 13.22 29.79
C LYS A 180 -21.24 12.98 28.30
N GLY A 181 -20.59 11.85 27.92
CA GLY A 181 -20.24 11.53 26.57
C GLY A 181 -18.96 12.23 26.07
N GLU A 182 -18.19 12.87 26.98
CA GLU A 182 -16.90 13.46 26.64
C GLU A 182 -15.80 12.42 26.57
N MET A 183 -14.83 12.65 25.70
CA MET A 183 -13.75 11.71 25.45
C MET A 183 -12.75 11.65 26.59
N ILE A 184 -12.55 10.47 27.16
CA ILE A 184 -11.50 10.19 28.14
C ILE A 184 -10.23 9.82 27.37
N THR A 185 -9.13 10.51 27.66
CA THR A 185 -7.84 10.25 27.02
C THR A 185 -6.73 10.03 28.04
N VAL A 186 -5.75 9.25 27.64
CA VAL A 186 -4.47 9.06 28.37
C VAL A 186 -3.31 9.37 27.43
N PRO A 187 -2.12 9.68 27.93
CA PRO A 187 -0.92 9.79 27.09
C PRO A 187 -0.66 8.51 26.29
N ALA A 188 -0.20 8.63 25.07
CA ALA A 188 0.36 7.49 24.35
C ALA A 188 1.61 7.00 25.09
N LYS A 189 1.78 5.67 25.16
CA LYS A 189 2.94 5.06 25.81
C LYS A 189 4.26 5.42 25.13
N ARG A 190 4.19 5.71 23.82
CA ARG A 190 5.31 6.12 22.95
C ARG A 190 4.77 6.71 21.65
N SER A 191 5.64 7.36 20.90
CA SER A 191 5.35 7.68 19.49
C SER A 191 5.20 6.39 18.67
N PRO A 192 4.31 6.33 17.67
CA PRO A 192 4.27 5.21 16.74
C PRO A 192 5.59 5.13 15.94
N THR A 193 5.97 3.92 15.55
CA THR A 193 7.12 3.69 14.66
C THR A 193 6.73 3.91 13.18
N MET A 194 7.74 4.08 12.32
CA MET A 194 7.56 4.17 10.88
C MET A 194 6.89 2.90 10.30
N ARG A 195 7.22 1.71 10.84
CA ARG A 195 6.58 0.43 10.52
C ARG A 195 5.08 0.47 10.83
N GLU A 196 4.72 0.95 12.02
CA GLU A 196 3.32 1.05 12.45
C GLU A 196 2.54 2.08 11.64
N LEU A 197 3.21 3.16 11.22
CA LEU A 197 2.61 4.14 10.32
C LEU A 197 2.28 3.52 8.95
N MET A 198 3.20 2.75 8.36
CA MET A 198 3.02 2.12 7.05
C MET A 198 2.09 0.90 7.07
N SER A 199 1.80 0.34 8.24
CA SER A 199 0.92 -0.83 8.39
C SER A 199 -0.46 -0.50 8.95
N HIS A 200 -0.78 0.77 9.18
CA HIS A 200 -2.03 1.20 9.84
C HIS A 200 -2.20 0.70 11.28
N THR A 201 -1.10 0.38 11.97
CA THR A 201 -1.12 0.00 13.40
C THR A 201 -0.69 1.15 14.32
N ALA A 202 -0.54 2.36 13.79
CA ALA A 202 -0.18 3.56 14.56
C ALA A 202 -1.30 4.11 15.47
N GLY A 203 -2.53 3.64 15.31
CA GLY A 203 -3.70 4.11 16.10
C GLY A 203 -4.41 5.35 15.54
N LEU A 204 -3.99 5.90 14.41
CA LEU A 204 -4.61 7.08 13.80
C LEU A 204 -6.03 6.81 13.31
N GLY A 205 -6.89 7.84 13.29
CA GLY A 205 -8.21 7.85 12.65
C GLY A 205 -8.17 8.23 11.16
N TYR A 206 -9.35 8.23 10.50
CA TYR A 206 -9.51 8.66 9.10
C TYR A 206 -10.83 9.39 8.82
N GLY A 207 -11.76 9.38 9.78
CA GLY A 207 -13.08 9.95 9.57
C GLY A 207 -14.08 9.01 8.88
N LEU A 208 -13.81 7.71 8.81
CA LEU A 208 -14.65 6.73 8.10
C LEU A 208 -15.75 6.10 8.95
N ASP A 209 -15.61 6.09 10.26
CA ASP A 209 -16.60 5.57 11.19
C ASP A 209 -17.42 6.72 11.78
N ASP A 210 -18.71 6.80 11.42
CA ASP A 210 -19.61 7.87 11.89
C ASP A 210 -19.85 7.82 13.40
N LYS A 211 -19.69 6.65 14.02
CA LYS A 211 -19.97 6.45 15.44
C LYS A 211 -18.75 6.67 16.32
N HIS A 212 -17.54 6.53 15.75
CA HIS A 212 -16.32 6.63 16.53
C HIS A 212 -15.92 8.09 16.77
N PRO A 213 -15.76 8.54 18.04
CA PRO A 213 -15.47 9.94 18.36
C PRO A 213 -14.21 10.49 17.70
N VAL A 214 -13.13 9.70 17.65
CA VAL A 214 -11.88 10.06 16.97
C VAL A 214 -12.12 10.36 15.49
N ASP A 215 -12.89 9.53 14.79
CA ASP A 215 -13.20 9.75 13.38
C ASP A 215 -14.12 10.97 13.18
N ARG A 216 -15.00 11.25 14.14
CA ARG A 216 -15.80 12.48 14.12
C ARG A 216 -14.90 13.71 14.19
N MET A 217 -13.93 13.74 15.14
CA MET A 217 -12.97 14.85 15.24
C MET A 217 -12.19 15.04 13.93
N PHE A 218 -11.80 13.95 13.26
CA PHE A 218 -11.11 14.02 11.97
C PHE A 218 -11.96 14.74 10.91
N ARG A 219 -13.25 14.45 10.83
CA ARG A 219 -14.20 15.12 9.92
C ARG A 219 -14.44 16.58 10.30
N ASP A 220 -14.71 16.86 11.57
CA ASP A 220 -15.03 18.21 12.07
C ASP A 220 -13.87 19.18 11.83
N ARG A 221 -12.63 18.70 11.94
CA ARG A 221 -11.41 19.46 11.65
C ARG A 221 -11.12 19.57 10.15
N LYS A 222 -11.90 18.91 9.28
CA LYS A 222 -11.78 18.95 7.82
C LYS A 222 -10.36 18.64 7.34
N ILE A 223 -9.72 17.64 7.93
CA ILE A 223 -8.30 17.30 7.70
C ILE A 223 -7.95 17.19 6.23
N LEU A 224 -8.79 16.51 5.42
CA LEU A 224 -8.55 16.35 3.98
C LEU A 224 -8.71 17.64 3.16
N GLN A 225 -9.10 18.75 3.79
CA GLN A 225 -9.22 20.07 3.15
C GLN A 225 -8.12 21.03 3.62
N SER A 226 -7.15 20.55 4.37
CA SER A 226 -6.02 21.36 4.88
C SER A 226 -5.23 21.98 3.75
N PRO A 227 -4.61 23.15 3.98
CA PRO A 227 -3.79 23.82 2.99
C PRO A 227 -2.36 23.22 2.94
N GLY A 228 -2.25 21.96 2.55
CA GLY A 228 -1.02 21.18 2.46
C GLY A 228 -0.87 20.10 3.51
N LEU A 229 0.06 19.17 3.26
CA LEU A 229 0.30 18.00 4.11
C LEU A 229 0.82 18.38 5.50
N GLN A 230 1.67 19.39 5.61
CA GLN A 230 2.16 19.86 6.91
C GLN A 230 1.03 20.31 7.81
N ALA A 231 0.11 21.14 7.30
CA ALA A 231 -1.04 21.62 8.07
C ALA A 231 -1.97 20.46 8.48
N ALA A 232 -2.20 19.51 7.57
CA ALA A 232 -2.98 18.31 7.87
C ALA A 232 -2.35 17.50 9.00
N VAL A 233 -1.06 17.26 8.96
CA VAL A 233 -0.32 16.47 9.96
C VAL A 233 -0.29 17.17 11.32
N THR A 234 -0.13 18.49 11.36
CA THR A 234 -0.24 19.29 12.60
C THR A 234 -1.62 19.15 13.23
N GLU A 235 -2.69 19.12 12.44
CA GLU A 235 -4.05 18.91 12.96
C GLU A 235 -4.31 17.45 13.36
N ILE A 236 -3.78 16.47 12.61
CA ILE A 236 -3.86 15.04 12.96
C ILE A 236 -3.23 14.78 14.33
N ALA A 237 -2.09 15.39 14.64
CA ALA A 237 -1.40 15.23 15.90
C ALA A 237 -2.21 15.72 17.13
N LYS A 238 -3.24 16.56 16.93
CA LYS A 238 -4.16 17.03 17.98
C LYS A 238 -5.36 16.11 18.21
N ILE A 239 -5.51 15.07 17.38
CA ILE A 239 -6.60 14.10 17.49
C ILE A 239 -6.08 12.88 18.24
N PRO A 240 -6.78 12.42 19.30
CA PRO A 240 -6.37 11.22 20.02
C PRO A 240 -6.32 9.99 19.12
N LEU A 241 -5.38 9.10 19.38
CA LEU A 241 -5.30 7.79 18.75
C LEU A 241 -6.49 6.92 19.18
N LYS A 242 -6.90 5.97 18.35
CA LYS A 242 -7.94 4.99 18.65
C LYS A 242 -7.49 3.92 19.64
N PHE A 243 -6.21 3.63 19.67
CA PHE A 243 -5.56 2.65 20.54
C PHE A 243 -4.05 2.98 20.65
N GLN A 244 -3.36 2.36 21.60
CA GLN A 244 -1.92 2.52 21.75
C GLN A 244 -1.18 2.02 20.49
N PRO A 245 -0.12 2.69 20.03
CA PRO A 245 0.66 2.27 18.88
C PRO A 245 1.08 0.81 18.96
N GLY A 246 0.75 0.03 17.93
CA GLY A 246 1.02 -1.40 17.83
C GLY A 246 -0.03 -2.32 18.46
N GLU A 247 -1.03 -1.80 19.19
CA GLU A 247 -2.03 -2.63 19.89
C GLU A 247 -3.31 -2.88 19.07
N GLY A 248 -3.41 -2.35 17.85
CA GLY A 248 -4.58 -2.54 16.99
C GLY A 248 -4.28 -2.24 15.53
N TRP A 249 -5.26 -2.48 14.67
CA TRP A 249 -5.24 -2.09 13.28
C TRP A 249 -6.45 -1.20 12.97
N ALA A 250 -6.21 -0.03 12.41
CA ALA A 250 -7.27 0.86 11.93
C ALA A 250 -6.85 1.52 10.62
N TYR A 251 -7.65 1.34 9.58
CA TYR A 251 -7.45 2.07 8.34
C TYR A 251 -7.48 3.57 8.61
N SER A 252 -6.45 4.30 8.20
CA SER A 252 -6.18 5.63 8.76
C SER A 252 -5.56 6.60 7.78
N ALA A 253 -5.48 7.88 8.18
CA ALA A 253 -4.75 8.93 7.49
C ALA A 253 -3.22 8.78 7.57
N ALA A 254 -2.73 7.64 8.04
CA ALA A 254 -1.29 7.36 8.13
C ALA A 254 -0.54 7.61 6.83
N VAL A 255 -1.18 7.39 5.67
CA VAL A 255 -0.50 7.57 4.38
C VAL A 255 -0.45 9.04 3.95
N ASP A 256 -1.31 9.91 4.48
CA ASP A 256 -1.12 11.36 4.34
C ASP A 256 0.05 11.84 5.20
N VAL A 257 0.25 11.25 6.40
CA VAL A 257 1.45 11.47 7.22
C VAL A 257 2.70 10.97 6.50
N GLN A 258 2.65 9.81 5.83
CA GLN A 258 3.74 9.31 4.99
C GLN A 258 4.04 10.29 3.85
N GLY A 259 3.02 10.85 3.19
CA GLY A 259 3.19 11.89 2.17
C GLY A 259 3.97 13.09 2.68
N TYR A 260 3.64 13.58 3.88
CA TYR A 260 4.40 14.64 4.53
C TYR A 260 5.84 14.24 4.86
N LEU A 261 6.06 13.00 5.30
CA LEU A 261 7.41 12.48 5.53
C LEU A 261 8.23 12.43 4.24
N VAL A 262 7.61 12.10 3.10
CA VAL A 262 8.28 12.17 1.79
C VAL A 262 8.72 13.62 1.51
N GLU A 263 7.84 14.62 1.71
CA GLU A 263 8.19 16.03 1.53
C GLU A 263 9.34 16.46 2.45
N ARG A 264 9.23 16.16 3.73
CA ARG A 264 10.19 16.54 4.75
C ARG A 264 11.57 15.93 4.53
N LEU A 265 11.64 14.65 4.16
CA LEU A 265 12.89 13.91 3.96
C LEU A 265 13.54 14.18 2.61
N SER A 266 12.77 14.53 1.59
CA SER A 266 13.25 14.79 0.24
C SER A 266 13.50 16.27 -0.06
N GLY A 267 12.80 17.18 0.63
CA GLY A 267 12.78 18.61 0.34
C GLY A 267 11.96 18.97 -0.91
N GLN A 268 11.12 18.06 -1.41
CA GLN A 268 10.25 18.25 -2.57
C GLN A 268 8.80 18.12 -2.17
N THR A 269 7.84 18.69 -2.94
CA THR A 269 6.42 18.32 -2.75
C THR A 269 6.22 16.86 -3.11
N LEU A 270 5.19 16.23 -2.53
CA LEU A 270 4.88 14.81 -2.78
C LEU A 270 4.71 14.54 -4.28
N GLY A 271 3.97 15.39 -4.98
CA GLY A 271 3.75 15.26 -6.43
C GLY A 271 5.02 15.41 -7.24
N SER A 272 5.89 16.38 -6.89
CA SER A 272 7.18 16.56 -7.56
C SER A 272 8.11 15.38 -7.35
N PHE A 273 8.14 14.81 -6.13
CA PHE A 273 8.92 13.62 -5.83
C PHE A 273 8.40 12.40 -6.64
N MET A 274 7.10 12.15 -6.60
CA MET A 274 6.48 11.06 -7.36
C MET A 274 6.72 11.21 -8.87
N GLN A 275 6.56 12.43 -9.41
CA GLN A 275 6.78 12.70 -10.82
C GLN A 275 8.21 12.39 -11.26
N SER A 276 9.19 12.90 -10.50
CA SER A 276 10.60 12.74 -10.87
C SER A 276 11.17 11.34 -10.59
N ARG A 277 10.63 10.66 -9.57
CA ARG A 277 11.22 9.41 -9.06
C ARG A 277 10.44 8.16 -9.44
N ILE A 278 9.15 8.29 -9.78
CA ILE A 278 8.26 7.15 -10.08
C ILE A 278 7.63 7.33 -11.45
N PHE A 279 6.83 8.39 -11.65
CA PHE A 279 6.02 8.52 -12.87
C PHE A 279 6.86 8.72 -14.11
N GLY A 280 7.85 9.62 -14.07
CA GLY A 280 8.78 9.82 -15.19
C GLY A 280 9.57 8.56 -15.56
N PRO A 281 10.32 7.94 -14.63
CA PRO A 281 11.04 6.70 -14.89
C PRO A 281 10.17 5.55 -15.37
N LEU A 282 8.96 5.39 -14.82
CA LEU A 282 8.01 4.36 -15.25
C LEU A 282 7.16 4.77 -16.46
N LYS A 283 7.32 5.98 -17.00
CA LYS A 283 6.52 6.52 -18.11
C LYS A 283 5.01 6.47 -17.81
N MET A 284 4.63 6.77 -16.56
CA MET A 284 3.25 6.86 -16.09
C MET A 284 2.73 8.28 -16.37
N ASN A 285 2.50 8.58 -17.64
CA ASN A 285 2.23 9.95 -18.11
C ASN A 285 0.81 10.46 -17.80
N ASP A 286 -0.05 9.59 -17.31
CA ASP A 286 -1.46 9.83 -16.99
C ASP A 286 -1.74 9.74 -15.48
N THR A 287 -0.68 9.71 -14.65
CA THR A 287 -0.79 9.63 -13.19
C THR A 287 -0.32 10.94 -12.55
N SER A 288 -1.20 11.61 -11.81
CA SER A 288 -0.88 12.91 -11.21
C SER A 288 -1.93 13.36 -10.19
N PHE A 289 -1.62 14.42 -9.42
CA PHE A 289 -2.58 15.15 -8.58
C PHE A 289 -3.39 16.22 -9.36
N VAL A 290 -2.98 16.50 -10.59
CA VAL A 290 -3.61 17.50 -11.47
C VAL A 290 -3.68 16.92 -12.88
N VAL A 291 -4.83 17.05 -13.54
CA VAL A 291 -5.01 16.63 -14.92
C VAL A 291 -4.76 17.83 -15.85
N PRO A 292 -3.81 17.76 -16.77
CA PRO A 292 -3.61 18.79 -17.77
C PRO A 292 -4.88 19.10 -18.58
N ALA A 293 -5.06 20.34 -18.98
CA ALA A 293 -6.30 20.81 -19.64
C ALA A 293 -6.67 19.96 -20.87
N GLU A 294 -5.68 19.59 -21.67
CA GLU A 294 -5.83 18.77 -22.87
C GLU A 294 -6.25 17.31 -22.59
N LYS A 295 -6.11 16.87 -21.33
CA LYS A 295 -6.49 15.51 -20.88
C LYS A 295 -7.79 15.47 -20.08
N LEU A 296 -8.35 16.63 -19.69
CA LEU A 296 -9.55 16.70 -18.84
C LEU A 296 -10.76 15.98 -19.45
N ASP A 297 -10.87 16.00 -20.77
CA ASP A 297 -11.94 15.25 -21.44
C ASP A 297 -11.86 13.74 -21.22
N ARG A 298 -10.68 13.18 -20.92
CA ARG A 298 -10.49 11.77 -20.62
C ARG A 298 -10.92 11.38 -19.18
N LEU A 299 -11.16 12.36 -18.30
CA LEU A 299 -11.53 12.11 -16.90
C LEU A 299 -12.96 11.57 -16.82
N SER A 300 -13.08 10.36 -16.27
CA SER A 300 -14.38 9.67 -16.13
C SER A 300 -15.24 10.32 -15.04
N ALA A 301 -16.54 10.34 -15.26
CA ALA A 301 -17.52 10.77 -14.28
C ALA A 301 -17.60 9.76 -13.12
N VAL A 302 -17.92 10.28 -11.91
CA VAL A 302 -18.11 9.44 -10.73
C VAL A 302 -19.61 9.26 -10.46
N TYR A 303 -19.96 8.07 -10.02
CA TYR A 303 -21.34 7.67 -9.78
C TYR A 303 -21.57 7.25 -8.35
N VAL A 304 -22.80 7.43 -7.89
CA VAL A 304 -23.36 6.86 -6.67
C VAL A 304 -24.64 6.12 -7.02
N ARG A 305 -25.03 5.18 -6.16
CA ARG A 305 -26.31 4.49 -6.20
C ARG A 305 -26.88 4.45 -4.79
N TYR A 306 -27.81 5.35 -4.52
CA TYR A 306 -28.41 5.44 -3.19
C TYR A 306 -29.87 5.91 -3.31
N PRO A 307 -30.82 5.16 -2.74
CA PRO A 307 -30.70 3.79 -2.18
C PRO A 307 -30.12 2.75 -3.15
N ALA A 308 -29.81 1.55 -2.68
CA ALA A 308 -29.09 0.53 -3.44
C ALA A 308 -29.78 0.11 -4.76
N GLU A 309 -31.11 0.24 -4.84
CA GLU A 309 -31.95 -0.11 -6.01
C GLU A 309 -32.14 1.06 -6.97
N SER A 310 -31.68 2.27 -6.61
CA SER A 310 -31.80 3.44 -7.49
C SER A 310 -30.93 3.31 -8.72
N PRO A 311 -31.26 4.00 -9.84
CA PRO A 311 -30.33 4.15 -10.95
C PRO A 311 -29.01 4.79 -10.52
N LEU A 312 -27.95 4.54 -11.28
CA LEU A 312 -26.68 5.26 -11.11
C LEU A 312 -26.88 6.76 -11.36
N ALA A 313 -26.47 7.58 -10.42
CA ALA A 313 -26.49 9.04 -10.54
C ALA A 313 -25.06 9.57 -10.58
N GLU A 314 -24.75 10.43 -11.56
CA GLU A 314 -23.48 11.14 -11.59
C GLU A 314 -23.41 12.10 -10.42
N THR A 315 -22.25 12.20 -9.77
CA THR A 315 -22.06 13.04 -8.58
C THR A 315 -20.73 13.81 -8.63
N SER A 316 -20.76 15.02 -8.08
CA SER A 316 -19.58 15.85 -7.79
C SER A 316 -19.29 15.94 -6.31
N SER A 317 -20.07 15.25 -5.46
CA SER A 317 -19.87 15.23 -4.01
C SER A 317 -20.13 13.85 -3.43
N VAL A 318 -19.47 13.53 -2.32
CA VAL A 318 -19.64 12.28 -1.59
C VAL A 318 -19.75 12.60 -0.11
N MET A 319 -20.78 12.06 0.56
CA MET A 319 -21.03 12.29 2.01
C MET A 319 -21.04 13.79 2.37
N GLY A 320 -21.57 14.64 1.47
CA GLY A 320 -21.64 16.10 1.69
C GLY A 320 -20.35 16.88 1.38
N PHE A 321 -19.27 16.20 1.00
CA PHE A 321 -18.01 16.84 0.61
C PHE A 321 -17.88 16.90 -0.91
N SER A 322 -17.53 18.08 -1.44
CA SER A 322 -17.17 18.22 -2.86
C SER A 322 -15.95 17.37 -3.18
N MET A 323 -15.99 16.66 -4.31
CA MET A 323 -14.82 15.94 -4.80
C MET A 323 -13.75 16.91 -5.27
N GLN A 324 -12.48 16.47 -5.24
CA GLN A 324 -11.36 17.24 -5.78
C GLN A 324 -11.63 17.61 -7.26
N ASP A 325 -11.39 18.89 -7.57
CA ASP A 325 -11.35 19.39 -8.91
C ASP A 325 -9.94 19.19 -9.49
N TYR A 326 -9.79 18.19 -10.33
CA TYR A 326 -8.48 17.83 -10.91
C TYR A 326 -8.02 18.76 -12.03
N SER A 327 -8.81 19.78 -12.40
CA SER A 327 -8.39 20.79 -13.39
C SER A 327 -7.38 21.80 -12.83
N LYS A 328 -7.16 21.79 -11.52
CA LYS A 328 -6.26 22.70 -10.81
C LYS A 328 -5.54 21.97 -9.66
N ALA A 329 -4.47 22.61 -9.18
CA ALA A 329 -3.72 22.10 -8.04
C ALA A 329 -4.66 21.91 -6.82
N PRO A 330 -4.59 20.78 -6.13
CA PRO A 330 -5.32 20.56 -4.89
C PRO A 330 -4.76 21.43 -3.77
N ASN A 331 -5.56 21.69 -2.75
CA ASN A 331 -5.05 22.32 -1.53
C ASN A 331 -3.98 21.45 -0.86
N MET A 332 -4.14 20.13 -0.94
CA MET A 332 -3.24 19.14 -0.36
C MET A 332 -3.05 17.95 -1.33
N GLU A 333 -1.82 17.60 -1.64
CA GLU A 333 -1.44 16.41 -2.41
C GLU A 333 -1.59 15.17 -1.51
N SER A 334 -2.84 14.69 -1.33
CA SER A 334 -3.13 13.59 -0.40
C SER A 334 -2.41 12.30 -0.81
N GLY A 335 -1.46 11.86 0.01
CA GLY A 335 -0.77 10.58 -0.14
C GLY A 335 -1.71 9.39 0.07
N GLY A 336 -2.81 9.61 0.79
CA GLY A 336 -3.82 8.60 1.06
C GLY A 336 -4.84 8.40 -0.06
N GLY A 337 -4.97 9.34 -1.04
CA GLY A 337 -6.07 9.20 -2.01
C GLY A 337 -6.16 10.23 -3.13
N GLY A 338 -5.15 11.08 -3.33
CA GLY A 338 -5.26 12.26 -4.20
C GLY A 338 -4.98 12.04 -5.68
N LEU A 339 -4.50 10.86 -6.12
CA LEU A 339 -4.11 10.66 -7.52
C LEU A 339 -5.29 10.30 -8.44
N VAL A 340 -5.17 10.75 -9.68
CA VAL A 340 -5.78 10.11 -10.84
C VAL A 340 -4.74 9.26 -11.54
N SER A 341 -5.20 8.25 -12.31
CA SER A 341 -4.34 7.41 -13.13
C SER A 341 -5.12 6.80 -14.29
N SER A 342 -4.42 6.18 -15.24
CA SER A 342 -4.99 5.29 -16.22
C SER A 342 -4.71 3.82 -15.83
N THR A 343 -5.48 2.90 -16.42
CA THR A 343 -5.25 1.47 -16.23
C THR A 343 -3.87 1.04 -16.76
N SER A 344 -3.41 1.66 -17.83
CA SER A 344 -2.06 1.44 -18.38
C SER A 344 -0.97 1.85 -17.41
N ASP A 345 -1.05 3.03 -16.84
CA ASP A 345 -0.05 3.55 -15.90
C ASP A 345 0.02 2.70 -14.64
N TYR A 346 -1.15 2.36 -14.06
CA TYR A 346 -1.18 1.50 -12.88
C TYR A 346 -0.70 0.07 -13.19
N GLY A 347 -0.89 -0.40 -14.42
CA GLY A 347 -0.31 -1.64 -14.93
C GLY A 347 1.23 -1.59 -14.92
N ARG A 348 1.83 -0.46 -15.33
CA ARG A 348 3.28 -0.26 -15.27
C ARG A 348 3.82 -0.25 -13.84
N PHE A 349 3.11 0.42 -12.93
CA PHE A 349 3.43 0.35 -11.51
C PHE A 349 3.35 -1.08 -10.97
N SER A 350 2.29 -1.81 -11.31
CA SER A 350 2.11 -3.22 -10.90
C SER A 350 3.21 -4.12 -11.45
N GLN A 351 3.61 -3.92 -12.72
CA GLN A 351 4.71 -4.67 -13.32
C GLN A 351 6.06 -4.36 -12.66
N MET A 352 6.32 -3.11 -12.31
CA MET A 352 7.52 -2.73 -11.58
C MET A 352 7.60 -3.46 -10.23
N ILE A 353 6.52 -3.51 -9.49
CA ILE A 353 6.44 -4.27 -8.22
C ILE A 353 6.66 -5.76 -8.47
N LEU A 354 5.96 -6.37 -9.45
CA LEU A 354 6.09 -7.78 -9.80
C LEU A 354 7.53 -8.17 -10.18
N ASN A 355 8.23 -7.26 -10.85
CA ASN A 355 9.64 -7.43 -11.24
C ASN A 355 10.64 -7.13 -10.11
N GLY A 356 10.20 -7.06 -8.85
CA GLY A 356 11.09 -6.77 -7.71
C GLY A 356 11.70 -5.36 -7.77
N GLY A 357 10.89 -4.36 -8.15
CA GLY A 357 11.26 -2.95 -8.09
C GLY A 357 11.89 -2.38 -9.35
N GLN A 358 11.79 -3.05 -10.49
CA GLN A 358 12.40 -2.62 -11.76
C GLN A 358 11.43 -2.71 -12.94
N LEU A 359 11.51 -1.75 -13.86
CA LEU A 359 10.82 -1.80 -15.16
C LEU A 359 11.61 -0.99 -16.20
N ASP A 360 11.68 -1.48 -17.45
CA ASP A 360 12.36 -0.84 -18.59
C ASP A 360 13.80 -0.37 -18.25
N GLY A 361 14.57 -1.20 -17.56
CA GLY A 361 15.92 -0.86 -17.10
C GLY A 361 15.99 0.13 -15.93
N GLN A 362 14.86 0.71 -15.51
CA GLN A 362 14.80 1.63 -14.38
C GLN A 362 14.53 0.88 -13.08
N ARG A 363 15.47 0.90 -12.14
CA ARG A 363 15.29 0.35 -10.79
C ARG A 363 14.86 1.44 -9.82
N LEU A 364 13.66 1.27 -9.26
CA LEU A 364 13.10 2.17 -8.26
C LEU A 364 13.37 1.67 -6.84
N LEU A 365 13.26 0.37 -6.62
CA LEU A 365 13.51 -0.30 -5.34
C LEU A 365 14.35 -1.56 -5.56
N LYS A 366 15.02 -2.00 -4.52
CA LYS A 366 15.68 -3.31 -4.47
C LYS A 366 14.64 -4.43 -4.32
N PRO A 367 14.94 -5.65 -4.80
CA PRO A 367 14.03 -6.79 -4.62
C PRO A 367 13.69 -7.07 -3.14
N GLU A 368 14.65 -6.91 -2.24
CA GLU A 368 14.48 -7.11 -0.81
C GLU A 368 13.50 -6.11 -0.21
N THR A 369 13.51 -4.88 -0.70
CA THR A 369 12.59 -3.82 -0.26
C THR A 369 11.16 -4.12 -0.73
N VAL A 370 10.99 -4.57 -1.97
CA VAL A 370 9.68 -5.00 -2.47
C VAL A 370 9.16 -6.21 -1.68
N ALA A 371 10.02 -7.19 -1.40
CA ALA A 371 9.67 -8.35 -0.58
C ALA A 371 9.25 -7.94 0.84
N LEU A 372 9.96 -6.96 1.43
CA LEU A 372 9.61 -6.39 2.74
C LEU A 372 8.22 -5.72 2.71
N MET A 373 7.90 -4.96 1.65
CA MET A 373 6.58 -4.35 1.49
C MET A 373 5.47 -5.40 1.37
N GLY A 374 5.76 -6.55 0.75
CA GLY A 374 4.85 -7.68 0.60
C GLY A 374 4.87 -8.68 1.77
N THR A 375 5.48 -8.34 2.90
CA THR A 375 5.50 -9.18 4.10
C THR A 375 4.53 -8.65 5.14
N ASN A 376 3.71 -9.53 5.74
CA ASN A 376 2.83 -9.11 6.83
C ASN A 376 3.64 -8.58 8.02
N VAL A 377 3.32 -7.37 8.46
CA VAL A 377 3.95 -6.71 9.61
C VAL A 377 2.96 -6.39 10.74
N ILE A 378 1.68 -6.77 10.60
CA ILE A 378 0.72 -6.65 11.71
C ILE A 378 1.15 -7.63 12.80
N PRO A 379 1.29 -7.20 14.07
CA PRO A 379 1.58 -8.09 15.19
C PRO A 379 0.54 -9.20 15.31
N ARG A 380 0.99 -10.41 15.67
CA ARG A 380 0.11 -11.59 15.77
C ARG A 380 -1.04 -11.36 16.77
N GLU A 381 -0.74 -10.72 17.90
CA GLU A 381 -1.70 -10.39 18.94
C GLU A 381 -2.83 -9.50 18.40
N VAL A 382 -2.52 -8.58 17.48
CA VAL A 382 -3.52 -7.73 16.80
C VAL A 382 -4.40 -8.54 15.86
N LEU A 383 -3.81 -9.52 15.12
CA LEU A 383 -4.56 -10.38 14.20
C LEU A 383 -5.57 -11.28 14.92
N VAL A 384 -5.28 -11.71 16.16
CA VAL A 384 -6.13 -12.67 16.90
C VAL A 384 -7.09 -12.01 17.87
N THR A 385 -6.86 -10.75 18.30
CA THR A 385 -7.67 -10.06 19.31
C THR A 385 -8.68 -9.07 18.73
N SER A 386 -8.66 -8.81 17.43
CA SER A 386 -9.51 -7.79 16.80
C SER A 386 -10.98 -8.22 16.68
N ASN A 387 -11.68 -8.23 17.81
CA ASN A 387 -13.12 -8.44 17.85
C ASN A 387 -13.87 -7.24 17.24
N GLY A 388 -14.35 -7.36 16.01
CA GLY A 388 -15.40 -6.51 15.46
C GLY A 388 -15.00 -5.18 14.84
N SER A 389 -13.73 -4.85 14.68
CA SER A 389 -13.25 -3.68 13.94
C SER A 389 -12.92 -4.01 12.49
N THR A 390 -12.54 -3.01 11.69
CA THR A 390 -11.99 -3.20 10.33
C THR A 390 -10.80 -4.18 10.28
N ALA A 391 -10.16 -4.45 11.41
CA ALA A 391 -9.16 -5.49 11.59
C ALA A 391 -9.71 -6.92 11.41
N SER A 392 -11.03 -7.14 11.51
CA SER A 392 -11.66 -8.45 11.31
C SER A 392 -11.45 -9.06 9.91
N ARG A 393 -10.98 -8.25 8.93
CA ARG A 393 -10.60 -8.76 7.60
C ARG A 393 -9.19 -9.31 7.53
N PHE A 394 -8.39 -9.14 8.58
CA PHE A 394 -7.03 -9.65 8.69
C PHE A 394 -6.97 -10.78 9.70
N ASN A 395 -6.16 -11.79 9.38
CA ASN A 395 -5.88 -12.98 10.19
C ASN A 395 -4.51 -13.53 9.79
N GLU A 396 -4.12 -14.69 10.30
CA GLU A 396 -2.83 -15.28 9.93
C GLU A 396 -2.71 -15.60 8.42
N ALA A 397 -3.83 -15.83 7.74
CA ALA A 397 -3.85 -16.11 6.30
C ALA A 397 -3.82 -14.87 5.42
N VAL A 398 -4.37 -13.75 5.90
CA VAL A 398 -4.38 -12.47 5.19
C VAL A 398 -3.93 -11.38 6.15
N GLY A 399 -2.83 -10.73 5.82
CA GLY A 399 -2.22 -9.67 6.62
C GLY A 399 -2.09 -8.36 5.86
N PHE A 400 -1.31 -7.44 6.44
CA PHE A 400 -0.97 -6.16 5.84
C PHE A 400 0.54 -5.92 5.96
N GLY A 401 1.16 -5.59 4.86
CA GLY A 401 2.57 -5.22 4.79
C GLY A 401 2.75 -3.70 4.90
N LEU A 402 3.64 -3.15 4.09
CA LEU A 402 3.87 -1.72 4.01
C LEU A 402 3.03 -1.15 2.85
N ASP A 403 1.83 -0.66 3.19
CA ASP A 403 0.79 -0.12 2.30
C ASP A 403 0.16 -1.11 1.30
N PHE A 404 0.30 -2.42 1.55
CA PHE A 404 -0.37 -3.49 0.80
C PHE A 404 -1.06 -4.48 1.71
N MET A 405 -2.26 -4.93 1.34
CA MET A 405 -2.83 -6.17 1.85
C MET A 405 -2.07 -7.34 1.23
N VAL A 406 -1.74 -8.36 2.04
CA VAL A 406 -0.91 -9.48 1.62
C VAL A 406 -1.59 -10.81 1.95
N VAL A 407 -1.61 -11.74 1.00
CA VAL A 407 -2.09 -13.11 1.21
C VAL A 407 -0.90 -13.99 1.62
N ASN A 408 -0.87 -14.37 2.91
CA ASN A 408 0.20 -15.20 3.49
C ASN A 408 -0.03 -16.70 3.25
N ASP A 409 -1.29 -17.13 3.35
CA ASP A 409 -1.72 -18.52 3.15
C ASP A 409 -3.00 -18.53 2.31
N PRO A 410 -2.90 -18.78 0.99
CA PRO A 410 -4.06 -18.79 0.10
C PRO A 410 -5.09 -19.88 0.46
N VAL A 411 -4.65 -21.03 0.98
CA VAL A 411 -5.54 -22.15 1.31
C VAL A 411 -6.40 -21.78 2.52
N ALA A 412 -5.77 -21.30 3.59
CA ALA A 412 -6.49 -20.84 4.78
C ALA A 412 -7.36 -19.58 4.49
N ALA A 413 -6.93 -18.71 3.58
CA ALA A 413 -7.70 -17.56 3.10
C ALA A 413 -8.88 -17.95 2.19
N LYS A 414 -8.95 -19.20 1.72
CA LYS A 414 -9.90 -19.66 0.69
C LYS A 414 -9.85 -18.76 -0.55
N SER A 415 -8.66 -18.34 -0.94
CA SER A 415 -8.41 -17.45 -2.05
C SER A 415 -7.73 -18.19 -3.21
N PRO A 416 -8.11 -17.92 -4.47
CA PRO A 416 -7.50 -18.58 -5.62
C PRO A 416 -6.11 -18.02 -5.97
N VAL A 417 -5.71 -16.90 -5.37
CA VAL A 417 -4.45 -16.22 -5.68
C VAL A 417 -3.25 -16.94 -5.08
N GLY A 418 -2.05 -16.66 -5.59
CA GLY A 418 -0.81 -17.21 -5.05
C GLY A 418 -0.39 -16.59 -3.71
N LYS A 419 0.47 -17.30 -2.99
CA LYS A 419 1.11 -16.79 -1.77
C LYS A 419 1.93 -15.53 -2.08
N GLY A 420 1.88 -14.54 -1.19
CA GLY A 420 2.56 -13.26 -1.35
C GLY A 420 1.81 -12.27 -2.25
N THR A 421 0.59 -12.61 -2.70
CA THR A 421 -0.22 -11.67 -3.50
C THR A 421 -0.46 -10.39 -2.74
N MET A 422 -0.03 -9.28 -3.32
CA MET A 422 -0.22 -7.92 -2.83
C MET A 422 -1.42 -7.29 -3.52
N SER A 423 -2.26 -6.57 -2.77
CA SER A 423 -3.46 -5.94 -3.33
C SER A 423 -3.92 -4.75 -2.52
N TRP A 424 -4.72 -3.90 -3.14
CA TRP A 424 -5.53 -2.88 -2.49
C TRP A 424 -6.65 -2.43 -3.43
N GLY A 425 -7.41 -1.38 -3.01
CA GLY A 425 -8.47 -0.81 -3.84
C GLY A 425 -8.76 0.64 -3.49
N GLY A 426 -9.49 1.33 -4.36
CA GLY A 426 -9.90 2.72 -4.20
C GLY A 426 -11.37 2.88 -3.83
N ALA A 427 -11.73 3.98 -3.18
CA ALA A 427 -13.09 4.26 -2.71
C ALA A 427 -14.14 4.31 -3.83
N ALA A 428 -13.73 4.63 -5.06
CA ALA A 428 -14.61 4.58 -6.23
C ALA A 428 -14.67 3.20 -6.91
N GLY A 429 -14.21 2.15 -6.23
CA GLY A 429 -14.30 0.76 -6.69
C GLY A 429 -13.16 0.33 -7.61
N THR A 430 -12.09 1.08 -7.74
CA THR A 430 -10.86 0.63 -8.41
C THR A 430 -10.17 -0.44 -7.58
N TRP A 431 -9.54 -1.43 -8.23
CA TRP A 431 -8.82 -2.50 -7.54
C TRP A 431 -7.64 -3.01 -8.35
N PHE A 432 -6.69 -3.64 -7.68
CA PHE A 432 -5.63 -4.40 -8.31
C PHE A 432 -5.19 -5.55 -7.40
N TRP A 433 -4.54 -6.55 -7.98
CA TRP A 433 -3.68 -7.48 -7.26
C TRP A 433 -2.45 -7.82 -8.11
N ILE A 434 -1.36 -8.15 -7.42
CA ILE A 434 -0.08 -8.55 -7.99
C ILE A 434 0.29 -9.88 -7.35
N ASP A 435 0.38 -10.93 -8.15
CA ASP A 435 0.64 -12.29 -7.71
C ASP A 435 2.04 -12.75 -8.15
N PRO A 436 3.03 -12.70 -7.27
CA PRO A 436 4.39 -13.10 -7.59
C PRO A 436 4.54 -14.62 -7.80
N THR A 437 3.65 -15.43 -7.22
CA THR A 437 3.69 -16.90 -7.39
C THR A 437 3.31 -17.33 -8.79
N ASN A 438 2.33 -16.66 -9.41
CA ASN A 438 1.85 -16.98 -10.75
C ASN A 438 2.38 -16.01 -11.83
N ASP A 439 3.27 -15.08 -11.45
CA ASP A 439 3.86 -14.05 -12.30
C ASP A 439 2.80 -13.29 -13.11
N LEU A 440 1.76 -12.81 -12.41
CA LEU A 440 0.66 -12.07 -13.02
C LEU A 440 0.19 -10.92 -12.16
N TYR A 441 -0.48 -9.98 -12.80
CA TYR A 441 -1.28 -8.96 -12.11
C TYR A 441 -2.54 -8.63 -12.88
N PHE A 442 -3.49 -8.07 -12.14
CA PHE A 442 -4.75 -7.56 -12.66
C PHE A 442 -4.99 -6.14 -12.16
N VAL A 443 -5.50 -5.28 -13.02
CA VAL A 443 -5.98 -3.94 -12.65
C VAL A 443 -7.40 -3.79 -13.18
N GLY A 444 -8.32 -3.43 -12.29
CA GLY A 444 -9.71 -3.12 -12.65
C GLY A 444 -10.08 -1.72 -12.15
N MET A 445 -10.68 -0.92 -13.01
CA MET A 445 -11.03 0.45 -12.67
C MET A 445 -12.47 0.80 -13.06
N ILE A 446 -13.23 1.23 -12.06
CA ILE A 446 -14.57 1.80 -12.16
C ILE A 446 -14.63 3.15 -11.43
N GLN A 447 -15.71 3.88 -11.56
CA GLN A 447 -15.95 5.13 -10.85
C GLN A 447 -17.31 5.12 -10.17
N ARG A 448 -17.49 4.23 -9.19
CA ARG A 448 -18.69 4.16 -8.37
C ARG A 448 -18.34 4.21 -6.88
N MET A 449 -18.75 5.29 -6.22
CA MET A 449 -18.61 5.46 -4.77
C MET A 449 -19.63 4.58 -4.01
N ALA A 450 -19.33 4.29 -2.73
CA ALA A 450 -20.12 3.43 -1.85
C ALA A 450 -20.25 1.95 -2.31
N GLY A 451 -19.28 1.49 -3.13
CA GLY A 451 -19.19 0.09 -3.58
C GLY A 451 -20.30 -0.33 -4.55
N THR A 452 -20.26 -1.57 -4.95
CA THR A 452 -21.19 -2.18 -5.91
C THR A 452 -22.31 -2.99 -5.24
N GLY A 453 -22.51 -2.79 -3.94
CA GLY A 453 -23.46 -3.57 -3.16
C GLY A 453 -22.94 -4.98 -2.88
N LYS A 454 -23.76 -6.02 -3.20
CA LYS A 454 -23.34 -7.44 -3.03
C LYS A 454 -22.40 -7.93 -4.14
N LEU A 455 -22.18 -7.15 -5.21
CA LEU A 455 -21.32 -7.53 -6.33
C LEU A 455 -19.86 -7.19 -6.00
N ASP A 456 -19.04 -8.18 -5.68
CA ASP A 456 -17.60 -8.00 -5.46
C ASP A 456 -16.83 -8.28 -6.76
N LEU A 457 -16.61 -7.22 -7.56
CA LEU A 457 -15.90 -7.32 -8.84
C LEU A 457 -14.46 -7.78 -8.70
N ARG A 458 -13.82 -7.48 -7.57
CA ARG A 458 -12.46 -7.95 -7.29
C ARG A 458 -12.48 -9.47 -7.10
N GLN A 459 -13.36 -10.00 -6.24
CA GLN A 459 -13.46 -11.43 -6.00
C GLN A 459 -13.85 -12.17 -7.28
N ILE A 460 -14.86 -11.69 -8.00
CA ILE A 460 -15.30 -12.29 -9.26
C ILE A 460 -14.16 -12.33 -10.27
N SER A 461 -13.41 -11.24 -10.42
CA SER A 461 -12.30 -11.21 -11.37
C SER A 461 -11.14 -12.13 -10.94
N GLN A 462 -10.87 -12.27 -9.64
CA GLN A 462 -9.91 -13.25 -9.14
C GLN A 462 -10.36 -14.66 -9.45
N ASP A 463 -11.56 -15.06 -9.03
CA ASP A 463 -12.08 -16.42 -9.21
C ASP A 463 -12.06 -16.85 -10.69
N LEU A 464 -12.49 -15.97 -11.58
CA LEU A 464 -12.55 -16.28 -13.00
C LEU A 464 -11.18 -16.26 -13.69
N THR A 465 -10.27 -15.38 -13.26
CA THR A 465 -8.88 -15.37 -13.75
C THR A 465 -8.18 -16.68 -13.40
N TYR A 466 -8.22 -17.10 -12.15
CA TYR A 466 -7.52 -18.33 -11.73
C TYR A 466 -8.22 -19.61 -12.20
N LYS A 467 -9.54 -19.58 -12.37
CA LYS A 467 -10.26 -20.68 -13.05
C LYS A 467 -9.86 -20.84 -14.52
N ALA A 468 -9.47 -19.75 -15.16
CA ALA A 468 -8.99 -19.76 -16.53
C ALA A 468 -7.49 -20.10 -16.64
N LEU A 469 -6.70 -19.97 -15.57
CA LEU A 469 -5.30 -20.37 -15.52
C LEU A 469 -5.21 -21.88 -15.36
N VAL A 470 -5.08 -22.59 -16.49
CA VAL A 470 -5.10 -24.07 -16.54
C VAL A 470 -3.73 -24.70 -16.66
N ASP A 471 -2.73 -23.91 -17.02
CA ASP A 471 -1.33 -24.33 -17.11
C ASP A 471 -0.41 -23.30 -16.46
N PRO A 472 -0.22 -23.38 -15.13
CA PRO A 472 0.67 -22.45 -14.41
C PRO A 472 2.15 -22.57 -14.82
N SER A 473 2.55 -23.63 -15.53
CA SER A 473 3.94 -23.83 -15.96
C SER A 473 4.31 -23.07 -17.23
N LYS A 474 3.31 -22.57 -17.95
CA LYS A 474 3.51 -21.73 -19.16
C LYS A 474 3.56 -20.25 -18.73
#